data_0fec53bfbc138f624b32335128d24165
#
_entry.id   0fec53bfbc138f624b32335128d24165
#
_cell.length_a   1.000
_cell.length_b   1.000
_cell.length_c   1.000
_cell.angle_alpha   90.00
_cell.angle_beta   90.00
_cell.angle_gamma   90.00
#
_symmetry.space_group_name_H-M   'P 1'
#
loop_
_entity.id
_entity.type
_entity.pdbx_description
1 polymer ?
#
loop_
_entity_poly.entity_id
_entity_poly.type
_entity_poly.pdbx_seq_one_letter_code
_entity_poly.pdbx_strand_id
1 'polypeptide(L)'
;MNWRKPEVVAMPARFADPGDALIFLLRHPLRKRLLILYVREGGMLSPKELSDYTKEPLVDVSLHVRVLRDHGAVELVRERPRRGAVEHFYRATGLVDEVPWGRSLLGR
;
A
#
# COMPACT_ATOMS: atom_id res chain seq x y z
N MET A 1 -23.17 16.20 -1.90
CA MET A 1 -22.74 15.67 -1.76
C MET A 1 -21.89 15.20 -1.31
N ASN A 2 -21.65 14.92 -1.11
CA ASN A 2 -20.85 14.45 -0.70
C ASN A 2 -20.25 13.51 -0.90
N TRP A 3 -20.04 13.23 -1.39
CA TRP A 3 -19.57 12.21 -1.63
C TRP A 3 -18.50 11.80 -1.01
N ARG A 4 -18.46 11.88 -0.35
CA ARG A 4 -17.79 11.53 0.44
C ARG A 4 -17.44 10.81 1.06
N LYS A 5 -17.48 10.48 1.23
CA LYS A 5 -17.20 9.76 1.81
C LYS A 5 -16.94 8.81 1.85
N PRO A 6 -16.89 8.65 1.59
CA PRO A 6 -16.71 7.64 1.62
C PRO A 6 -16.18 6.88 2.07
N GLU A 7 -16.17 6.90 2.24
CA GLU A 7 -15.84 6.23 2.69
C GLU A 7 -15.59 5.38 3.02
N VAL A 8 -15.67 5.42 3.01
CA VAL A 8 -15.71 4.74 3.37
C VAL A 8 -15.70 3.88 3.44
N VAL A 9 -15.63 3.91 3.23
CA VAL A 9 -15.93 3.14 3.32
C VAL A 9 -15.76 1.98 3.45
N ALA A 10 -15.82 1.78 3.82
CA ALA A 10 -16.15 0.57 3.79
C ALA A 10 -15.25 -0.44 3.28
N MET A 11 -14.34 -0.13 2.73
CA MET A 11 -13.47 -0.97 2.23
C MET A 11 -12.89 -1.93 3.11
N PRO A 12 -12.39 -1.55 4.21
CA PRO A 12 -11.67 -2.45 5.06
C PRO A 12 -12.53 -3.56 5.59
N ALA A 13 -13.79 -3.37 5.56
CA ALA A 13 -14.67 -4.38 6.09
C ALA A 13 -14.68 -5.64 5.25
N ARG A 14 -14.16 -5.57 4.03
CA ARG A 14 -14.13 -6.70 3.20
C ARG A 14 -13.31 -7.80 3.75
N PHE A 15 -12.21 -7.50 4.37
CA PHE A 15 -11.32 -8.47 4.95
C PHE A 15 -11.13 -8.14 6.42
N ALA A 16 -12.02 -8.69 7.26
CA ALA A 16 -11.89 -8.46 8.69
C ALA A 16 -10.67 -9.18 9.25
N ASP A 17 -10.27 -10.27 8.61
CA ASP A 17 -9.12 -11.04 9.08
C ASP A 17 -7.85 -10.55 8.38
N PRO A 18 -6.82 -10.17 9.16
CA PRO A 18 -5.56 -9.70 8.57
C PRO A 18 -4.93 -10.71 7.62
N GLY A 19 -5.06 -12.00 7.91
CA GLY A 19 -4.50 -13.03 7.04
C GLY A 19 -5.15 -13.04 5.68
N ASP A 20 -6.48 -12.90 5.64
CA ASP A 20 -7.19 -12.87 4.37
C ASP A 20 -6.81 -11.64 3.56
N ALA A 21 -6.68 -10.51 4.23
CA ALA A 21 -6.28 -9.28 3.56
C ALA A 21 -4.90 -9.45 2.95
N LEU A 22 -3.98 -10.01 3.71
CA LEU A 22 -2.60 -10.18 3.24
C LEU A 22 -2.53 -11.14 2.06
N ILE A 23 -3.26 -12.26 2.13
CA ILE A 23 -3.30 -13.22 1.02
C ILE A 23 -3.79 -12.53 -0.25
N PHE A 24 -4.86 -11.74 -0.14
CA PHE A 24 -5.37 -11.01 -1.28
C PHE A 24 -4.32 -10.06 -1.86
N LEU A 25 -3.64 -9.32 -1.00
CA LEU A 25 -2.65 -8.35 -1.45
C LEU A 25 -1.46 -9.02 -2.13
N LEU A 26 -1.07 -10.20 -1.68
CA LEU A 26 0.10 -10.89 -2.21
C LEU A 26 -0.16 -11.62 -3.52
N ARG A 27 -1.40 -11.64 -3.99
CA ARG A 27 -1.71 -12.34 -5.25
C ARG A 27 -1.14 -11.68 -6.49
N HIS A 28 -1.00 -10.37 -6.48
CA HIS A 28 -0.49 -9.67 -7.65
C HIS A 28 1.01 -9.46 -7.49
N PRO A 29 1.83 -9.93 -8.44
CA PRO A 29 3.30 -9.83 -8.31
C PRO A 29 3.82 -8.43 -8.03
N LEU A 30 3.34 -7.42 -8.75
CA LEU A 30 3.80 -6.06 -8.53
C LEU A 30 3.38 -5.58 -7.14
N ARG A 31 2.13 -5.84 -6.76
CA ARG A 31 1.63 -5.41 -5.46
C ARG A 31 2.42 -6.07 -4.33
N LYS A 32 2.73 -7.35 -4.47
CA LYS A 32 3.57 -8.05 -3.50
C LYS A 32 4.94 -7.39 -3.41
N ARG A 33 5.54 -7.08 -4.54
CA ARG A 33 6.85 -6.45 -4.57
C ARG A 33 6.84 -5.08 -3.89
N LEU A 34 5.79 -4.30 -4.12
CA LEU A 34 5.66 -2.99 -3.48
C LEU A 34 5.52 -3.14 -1.98
N LEU A 35 4.73 -4.10 -1.52
CA LEU A 35 4.57 -4.31 -0.09
C LEU A 35 5.89 -4.71 0.56
N ILE A 36 6.65 -5.58 -0.09
CA ILE A 36 7.97 -5.96 0.41
C ILE A 36 8.85 -4.74 0.57
N LEU A 37 8.86 -3.85 -0.42
CA LEU A 37 9.67 -2.65 -0.36
C LEU A 37 9.26 -1.76 0.81
N TYR A 38 7.96 -1.55 1.00
CA TYR A 38 7.49 -0.74 2.11
C TYR A 38 7.92 -1.33 3.46
N VAL A 39 7.80 -2.63 3.61
CA VAL A 39 8.14 -3.28 4.88
C VAL A 39 9.64 -3.23 5.12
N ARG A 40 10.43 -3.50 4.09
CA ARG A 40 11.89 -3.53 4.25
C ARG A 40 12.51 -2.18 4.48
N GLU A 41 12.03 -1.17 3.73
CA GLU A 41 12.60 0.16 3.87
C GLU A 41 12.22 0.81 5.18
N GLY A 42 11.03 0.50 5.67
CA GLY A 42 10.60 1.00 6.97
C GLY A 42 10.29 2.47 7.04
N GLY A 43 10.50 3.21 5.97
CA GLY A 43 10.22 4.63 5.92
C GLY A 43 9.07 4.93 4.98
N MET A 44 8.90 6.20 4.65
CA MET A 44 7.83 6.59 3.74
C MET A 44 8.33 6.61 2.31
N LEU A 45 7.48 6.15 1.40
CA LEU A 45 7.77 6.10 -0.02
C LEU A 45 6.55 6.56 -0.80
N SER A 46 6.79 7.34 -1.86
CA SER A 46 5.70 7.76 -2.73
C SER A 46 5.61 6.81 -3.93
N PRO A 47 4.45 6.76 -4.60
CA PRO A 47 4.34 5.99 -5.83
C PRO A 47 5.38 6.38 -6.88
N LYS A 48 5.71 7.68 -6.94
CA LYS A 48 6.71 8.15 -7.90
C LYS A 48 8.09 7.54 -7.61
N GLU A 49 8.48 7.54 -6.32
CA GLU A 49 9.74 6.94 -5.93
C GLU A 49 9.76 5.45 -6.24
N LEU A 50 8.64 4.77 -5.96
CA LEU A 50 8.53 3.34 -6.24
C LEU A 50 8.57 3.05 -7.74
N SER A 51 7.92 3.90 -8.53
CA SER A 51 7.95 3.76 -9.98
C SER A 51 9.38 3.89 -10.50
N ASP A 52 10.10 4.88 -10.01
CA ASP A 52 11.49 5.08 -10.41
C ASP A 52 12.36 3.88 -10.01
N TYR A 53 12.16 3.36 -8.82
CA TYR A 53 12.96 2.25 -8.33
C TYR A 53 12.66 0.93 -9.03
N THR A 54 11.37 0.64 -9.24
CA THR A 54 10.97 -0.64 -9.82
C THR A 54 11.00 -0.65 -11.34
N LYS A 55 11.05 0.54 -11.95
CA LYS A 55 10.95 0.69 -13.40
C LYS A 55 9.57 0.30 -13.93
N GLU A 56 8.57 0.31 -13.07
CA GLU A 56 7.20 0.05 -13.49
C GLU A 56 6.46 1.36 -13.73
N PRO A 57 5.49 1.37 -14.63
CA PRO A 57 4.73 2.59 -14.92
C PRO A 57 4.08 3.18 -13.68
N LEU A 58 4.15 4.49 -13.56
CA LEU A 58 3.59 5.18 -12.39
C LEU A 58 2.11 4.87 -12.19
N VAL A 59 1.35 4.76 -13.28
CA VAL A 59 -0.08 4.52 -13.17
C VAL A 59 -0.35 3.16 -12.52
N ASP A 60 0.44 2.15 -12.86
CA ASP A 60 0.28 0.82 -12.28
C ASP A 60 0.70 0.81 -10.82
N VAL A 61 1.83 1.46 -10.51
CA VAL A 61 2.32 1.56 -9.14
C VAL A 61 1.29 2.28 -8.28
N SER A 62 0.76 3.40 -8.77
CA SER A 62 -0.21 4.17 -8.02
C SER A 62 -1.46 3.37 -7.73
N LEU A 63 -1.92 2.59 -8.70
CA LEU A 63 -3.09 1.75 -8.50
C LEU A 63 -2.86 0.74 -7.38
N HIS A 64 -1.73 0.06 -7.42
CA HIS A 64 -1.45 -0.98 -6.43
C HIS A 64 -1.16 -0.40 -5.04
N VAL A 65 -0.54 0.78 -4.97
CA VAL A 65 -0.35 1.43 -3.67
C VAL A 65 -1.71 1.79 -3.08
N ARG A 66 -2.66 2.23 -3.91
CA ARG A 66 -3.99 2.53 -3.43
C ARG A 66 -4.68 1.28 -2.90
N VAL A 67 -4.50 0.15 -3.57
CA VAL A 67 -5.07 -1.12 -3.09
C VAL A 67 -4.43 -1.50 -1.75
N LEU A 68 -3.12 -1.34 -1.63
CA LEU A 68 -2.44 -1.60 -0.35
C LEU A 68 -3.01 -0.72 0.76
N ARG A 69 -3.23 0.56 0.46
CA ARG A 69 -3.79 1.49 1.45
C ARG A 69 -5.21 1.09 1.83
N ASP A 70 -6.02 0.77 0.84
CA ASP A 70 -7.43 0.45 1.08
C ASP A 70 -7.60 -0.80 1.92
N HIS A 71 -6.62 -1.69 1.91
CA HIS A 71 -6.67 -2.92 2.70
C HIS A 71 -5.77 -2.86 3.94
N GLY A 72 -5.34 -1.67 4.30
CA GLY A 72 -4.66 -1.47 5.57
C GLY A 72 -3.20 -1.85 5.63
N ALA A 73 -2.55 -2.08 4.49
CA ALA A 73 -1.14 -2.47 4.50
C ALA A 73 -0.19 -1.28 4.53
N VAL A 74 -0.61 -0.16 4.01
CA VAL A 74 0.15 1.09 4.09
C VAL A 74 -0.80 2.21 4.48
N GLU A 75 -0.23 3.28 5.02
CA GLU A 75 -1.00 4.46 5.44
C GLU A 75 -0.36 5.71 4.91
N LEU A 76 -1.17 6.71 4.61
CA LEU A 76 -0.69 8.00 4.14
C LEU A 76 -0.07 8.74 5.32
N VAL A 77 1.17 9.19 5.18
CA VAL A 77 1.85 9.89 6.28
C VAL A 77 2.28 11.30 5.91
N ARG A 78 2.32 11.64 4.62
CA ARG A 78 2.75 12.96 4.21
C ARG A 78 2.30 13.27 2.80
N GLU A 79 2.05 14.54 2.54
CA GLU A 79 1.78 15.04 1.20
C GLU A 79 2.73 16.16 0.89
N ARG A 80 3.10 16.30 -0.37
CA ARG A 80 3.99 17.38 -0.79
C ARG A 80 3.54 17.90 -2.15
N PRO A 81 3.35 19.23 -2.28
CA PRO A 81 3.00 19.78 -3.58
C PRO A 81 4.16 19.59 -4.57
N ARG A 82 3.79 19.31 -5.81
CA ARG A 82 4.79 19.09 -6.82
C ARG A 82 4.27 19.45 -8.19
N ARG A 83 4.63 20.64 -8.70
CA ARG A 83 4.28 21.04 -10.05
C ARG A 83 2.82 20.83 -10.41
N GLY A 84 1.92 21.40 -9.63
CA GLY A 84 0.50 21.31 -9.93
C GLY A 84 -0.16 20.03 -9.51
N ALA A 85 0.58 19.16 -8.83
CA ALA A 85 0.03 17.92 -8.31
C ALA A 85 0.47 17.78 -6.87
N VAL A 86 0.01 16.70 -6.22
CA VAL A 86 0.39 16.42 -4.84
C VAL A 86 1.03 15.03 -4.81
N GLU A 87 2.23 14.97 -4.27
CA GLU A 87 2.91 13.70 -4.10
C GLU A 87 2.54 13.14 -2.74
N HIS A 88 2.06 11.91 -2.71
CA HIS A 88 1.61 11.26 -1.48
C HIS A 88 2.64 10.24 -1.03
N PHE A 89 3.01 10.31 0.25
CA PHE A 89 3.98 9.38 0.83
C PHE A 89 3.28 8.45 1.80
N TYR A 90 3.52 7.17 1.64
CA TYR A 90 2.91 6.13 2.47
C TYR A 90 3.97 5.37 3.23
N ARG A 91 3.56 4.71 4.29
CA ARG A 91 4.44 3.90 5.11
C ARG A 91 3.71 2.60 5.44
N ALA A 92 4.47 1.51 5.60
CA ALA A 92 3.87 0.24 5.99
C ALA A 92 3.21 0.36 7.36
N THR A 93 2.06 -0.27 7.48
CA THR A 93 1.40 -0.44 8.76
C THR A 93 1.95 -1.70 9.42
N GLY A 94 1.36 -2.11 10.53
CA GLY A 94 1.75 -3.37 11.16
C GLY A 94 1.02 -4.58 10.64
N LEU A 95 0.33 -4.48 9.51
CA LEU A 95 -0.50 -5.58 9.01
C LEU A 95 0.28 -6.89 8.87
N VAL A 96 1.47 -6.83 8.31
CA VAL A 96 2.29 -8.03 8.10
C VAL A 96 2.60 -8.73 9.41
N ASP A 97 2.81 -7.96 10.47
CA ASP A 97 3.16 -8.51 11.76
C ASP A 97 1.97 -9.05 12.54
N GLU A 98 0.74 -8.77 12.07
CA GLU A 98 -0.44 -9.33 12.71
C GLU A 98 -0.69 -10.76 12.26
N VAL A 99 0.10 -11.25 11.30
CA VAL A 99 -0.07 -12.59 10.75
C VAL A 99 1.20 -13.37 11.03
N PRO A 100 1.11 -14.53 11.70
CA PRO A 100 2.31 -15.28 12.10
C PRO A 100 3.25 -15.60 10.94
N TRP A 101 2.70 -15.87 9.75
CA TRP A 101 3.51 -16.21 8.58
C TRP A 101 3.84 -15.03 7.71
N GLY A 102 3.41 -13.82 8.13
CA GLY A 102 3.50 -12.66 7.23
C GLY A 102 4.89 -12.35 6.75
N ARG A 103 5.84 -12.25 7.67
CA ARG A 103 7.19 -11.88 7.28
C ARG A 103 7.91 -12.94 6.47
N SER A 104 7.57 -14.21 6.66
CA SER A 104 8.23 -15.25 5.90
C SER A 104 7.88 -15.19 4.42
N LEU A 105 6.70 -14.68 4.08
CA LEU A 105 6.32 -14.53 2.68
C LEU A 105 6.98 -13.34 2.01
N LEU A 106 7.59 -12.46 2.78
CA LEU A 106 8.26 -11.31 2.22
C LEU A 106 9.71 -11.62 1.84
N GLY A 107 10.17 -12.83 2.10
CA GLY A 107 11.47 -13.29 1.63
C GLY A 107 12.59 -12.77 2.45
N ARG A 108 12.65 -12.55 3.55
CA ARG A 108 13.74 -12.13 4.32
C ARG A 108 14.41 -10.96 3.85
#